data_5775dce3d5ce8580ab4163f58ec5c63f
#
_entry.id   5775dce3d5ce8580ab4163f58ec5c63f
#
_cell.length_a   1.000
_cell.length_b   1.000
_cell.length_c   1.000
_cell.angle_alpha   90.00
_cell.angle_beta   90.00
_cell.angle_gamma   90.00
#
_symmetry.space_group_name_H-M   'P 1'
#
loop_
_entity.id
_entity.type
_entity.pdbx_description
1 polymer ?
#
loop_
_entity_poly.entity_id
_entity_poly.type
_entity_poly.pdbx_seq_one_letter_code
_entity_poly.pdbx_strand_id
1 'polypeptide(L)'
;MTMKAIAGAAAMVAVAGMMAGCCQECGKKEVKMYTNKEFYAGGSFDADGINKGGKFDAAKGKEAYFDLMRRFGYPVFPSFKDDKLTNPKDGSQYLGFWATDFAKGDFMKFGMGGVIWVDEIKEEYFGHDIFLLPFQSIAEHSHVAGSPVDKSVSTDRWTGEVFTKNIPAKMESWLVRHGSVYSFSEVGEPNLDKFPEAKKNLSALLFDHKGDKPTLLKSLHVEKWTADGVAHKLPRVGSWHFMMGGEEGAIVSEFANFHDSTCNRYTVPNVGF
;
A
#
# COMPACT_ATOMS: atom_id res chain seq x y z
N MET A 1 28.68 -73.13 15.20
CA MET A 1 27.69 -72.35 14.43
C MET A 1 28.32 -71.00 14.06
N THR A 2 28.78 -70.89 12.85
CA THR A 2 29.56 -69.77 12.34
C THR A 2 28.64 -68.83 11.55
N MET A 3 28.42 -67.61 12.03
CA MET A 3 27.71 -66.60 11.28
C MET A 3 28.68 -65.91 10.30
N LYS A 4 28.39 -66.04 9.02
CA LYS A 4 29.06 -65.27 7.95
C LYS A 4 28.50 -63.86 7.87
N ALA A 5 29.36 -62.86 8.03
CA ALA A 5 29.07 -61.50 7.74
C ALA A 5 29.08 -61.26 6.23
N ILE A 6 28.00 -60.65 5.71
CA ILE A 6 27.90 -60.21 4.33
C ILE A 6 28.22 -58.72 4.33
N ALA A 7 29.35 -58.36 3.74
CA ALA A 7 29.72 -56.99 3.50
C ALA A 7 29.01 -56.50 2.22
N GLY A 8 28.06 -55.61 2.35
CA GLY A 8 27.44 -54.92 1.24
C GLY A 8 28.22 -53.64 0.91
N ALA A 9 28.86 -53.60 -0.23
CA ALA A 9 29.47 -52.40 -0.77
C ALA A 9 28.40 -51.45 -1.30
N ALA A 10 28.22 -50.34 -0.63
CA ALA A 10 27.38 -49.25 -1.14
C ALA A 10 28.21 -48.42 -2.13
N ALA A 11 27.88 -48.53 -3.40
CA ALA A 11 28.41 -47.67 -4.45
C ALA A 11 27.75 -46.29 -4.31
N MET A 12 28.51 -45.27 -3.82
CA MET A 12 28.11 -43.86 -3.93
C MET A 12 28.29 -43.43 -5.38
N VAL A 13 27.19 -43.30 -6.09
CA VAL A 13 27.16 -42.56 -7.36
C VAL A 13 27.12 -41.09 -7.02
N ALA A 14 28.26 -40.41 -7.16
CA ALA A 14 28.34 -38.95 -7.11
C ALA A 14 27.73 -38.40 -8.41
N VAL A 15 26.47 -37.99 -8.38
CA VAL A 15 25.88 -37.17 -9.42
C VAL A 15 26.38 -35.76 -9.17
N ALA A 16 27.50 -35.39 -9.79
CA ALA A 16 27.90 -34.00 -9.95
C ALA A 16 26.94 -33.35 -10.95
N GLY A 17 25.76 -32.94 -10.47
CA GLY A 17 24.86 -32.08 -11.21
C GLY A 17 25.55 -30.74 -11.43
N MET A 18 25.96 -30.47 -12.67
CA MET A 18 26.27 -29.12 -13.13
C MET A 18 25.02 -28.27 -12.98
N MET A 19 24.84 -27.68 -11.83
CA MET A 19 24.05 -26.48 -11.69
C MET A 19 24.86 -25.38 -12.36
N ALA A 20 24.79 -25.32 -13.69
CA ALA A 20 25.08 -24.11 -14.41
C ALA A 20 24.00 -23.11 -13.94
N GLY A 21 24.29 -22.40 -12.86
CA GLY A 21 23.54 -21.28 -12.41
C GLY A 21 23.50 -20.27 -13.57
N CYS A 22 22.37 -20.25 -14.26
CA CYS A 22 22.02 -19.12 -15.09
C CYS A 22 21.84 -17.95 -14.10
N CYS A 23 22.94 -17.35 -13.67
CA CYS A 23 22.97 -15.98 -13.21
C CYS A 23 22.66 -15.14 -14.44
N GLN A 24 21.40 -15.14 -14.84
CA GLN A 24 20.87 -14.07 -15.62
C GLN A 24 21.09 -12.86 -14.73
N GLU A 25 22.08 -12.02 -15.07
CA GLU A 25 22.14 -10.66 -14.61
C GLU A 25 20.76 -10.09 -14.87
N CYS A 26 19.93 -10.06 -13.81
CA CYS A 26 18.67 -9.37 -13.81
C CYS A 26 19.08 -7.91 -13.84
N GLY A 27 19.36 -7.39 -15.03
CA GLY A 27 19.68 -5.99 -15.25
C GLY A 27 18.63 -5.20 -14.49
N LYS A 28 19.07 -4.40 -13.52
CA LYS A 28 18.17 -3.53 -12.75
C LYS A 28 17.42 -2.71 -13.78
N LYS A 29 16.15 -3.06 -14.04
CA LYS A 29 15.32 -2.27 -14.94
C LYS A 29 15.30 -0.87 -14.37
N GLU A 30 15.71 0.07 -15.17
CA GLU A 30 15.76 1.48 -14.78
C GLU A 30 14.40 1.90 -14.24
N VAL A 31 14.41 2.52 -13.04
CA VAL A 31 13.18 3.01 -12.41
C VAL A 31 12.71 4.20 -13.23
N LYS A 32 11.58 4.05 -13.93
CA LYS A 32 10.97 5.15 -14.66
C LYS A 32 10.63 6.25 -13.66
N MET A 33 11.21 7.42 -13.88
CA MET A 33 10.93 8.61 -13.08
C MET A 33 9.72 9.32 -13.67
N TYR A 34 8.71 9.52 -12.86
CA TYR A 34 7.51 10.28 -13.20
C TYR A 34 7.55 11.66 -12.55
N THR A 35 6.77 12.58 -13.11
CA THR A 35 6.49 13.89 -12.51
C THR A 35 4.98 14.09 -12.40
N ASN A 36 4.52 14.96 -11.50
CA ASN A 36 3.09 15.25 -11.37
C ASN A 36 2.45 15.70 -12.70
N LYS A 37 3.21 16.36 -13.60
CA LYS A 37 2.69 16.84 -14.89
C LYS A 37 2.10 15.74 -15.76
N GLU A 38 2.56 14.51 -15.61
CA GLU A 38 2.08 13.37 -16.40
C GLU A 38 0.68 12.91 -15.97
N PHE A 39 0.26 13.25 -14.75
CA PHE A 39 -0.94 12.70 -14.12
C PHE A 39 -2.11 13.66 -14.04
N TYR A 40 -1.98 14.88 -14.53
CA TYR A 40 -3.07 15.86 -14.44
C TYR A 40 -3.44 16.42 -15.81
N ALA A 41 -4.76 16.51 -16.04
CA ALA A 41 -5.31 17.24 -17.17
C ALA A 41 -5.71 18.65 -16.73
N GLY A 42 -5.08 19.66 -17.35
CA GLY A 42 -5.33 21.06 -17.02
C GLY A 42 -4.73 21.49 -15.66
N GLY A 43 -5.21 22.65 -15.18
CA GLY A 43 -4.68 23.26 -13.96
C GLY A 43 -3.32 23.94 -14.16
N SER A 44 -2.72 24.35 -13.05
CA SER A 44 -1.37 24.91 -12.99
C SER A 44 -0.59 24.26 -11.87
N PHE A 45 0.74 24.28 -11.97
CA PHE A 45 1.61 23.73 -10.93
C PHE A 45 2.24 24.87 -10.14
N ASP A 46 2.15 24.77 -8.81
CA ASP A 46 2.84 25.71 -7.92
C ASP A 46 4.35 25.42 -7.83
N ALA A 47 5.07 26.17 -6.98
CA ALA A 47 6.52 26.03 -6.82
C ALA A 47 6.93 24.65 -6.28
N ASP A 48 6.06 23.98 -5.54
CA ASP A 48 6.28 22.64 -4.98
C ASP A 48 5.89 21.52 -5.97
N GLY A 49 5.39 21.89 -7.16
CA GLY A 49 4.96 20.96 -8.20
C GLY A 49 3.57 20.35 -7.95
N ILE A 50 2.78 20.94 -7.06
CA ILE A 50 1.41 20.53 -6.74
C ILE A 50 0.46 21.13 -7.78
N ASN A 51 -0.40 20.30 -8.36
CA ASN A 51 -1.40 20.75 -9.32
C ASN A 51 -2.56 21.46 -8.61
N LYS A 52 -2.94 22.63 -9.13
CA LYS A 52 -4.09 23.41 -8.67
C LYS A 52 -5.14 23.51 -9.76
N GLY A 53 -6.29 22.97 -9.48
CA GLY A 53 -7.48 23.05 -10.35
C GLY A 53 -7.48 22.12 -11.56
N GLY A 54 -6.48 21.25 -11.72
CA GLY A 54 -6.51 20.19 -12.73
C GLY A 54 -7.25 18.96 -12.23
N LYS A 55 -7.51 18.04 -13.16
CA LYS A 55 -8.14 16.76 -12.88
C LYS A 55 -7.09 15.64 -12.90
N PHE A 56 -7.04 14.86 -11.82
CA PHE A 56 -6.22 13.64 -11.76
C PHE A 56 -6.66 12.62 -12.81
N ASP A 57 -5.69 12.08 -13.54
CA ASP A 57 -5.88 11.01 -14.53
C ASP A 57 -5.59 9.65 -13.86
N ALA A 58 -6.61 9.06 -13.28
CA ALA A 58 -6.50 7.79 -12.58
C ALA A 58 -6.01 6.64 -13.48
N ALA A 59 -6.30 6.68 -14.79
CA ALA A 59 -5.82 5.67 -15.73
C ALA A 59 -4.29 5.72 -15.87
N LYS A 60 -3.71 6.92 -15.99
CA LYS A 60 -2.26 7.08 -15.97
C LYS A 60 -1.63 6.71 -14.62
N GLY A 61 -2.32 7.03 -13.51
CA GLY A 61 -1.92 6.58 -12.18
C GLY A 61 -1.83 5.07 -12.09
N LYS A 62 -2.85 4.34 -12.58
CA LYS A 62 -2.85 2.88 -12.66
C LYS A 62 -1.66 2.33 -13.47
N GLU A 63 -1.36 2.91 -14.64
CA GLU A 63 -0.22 2.44 -15.45
C GLU A 63 1.12 2.61 -14.72
N ALA A 64 1.32 3.67 -13.93
CA ALA A 64 2.52 3.83 -13.13
C ALA A 64 2.67 2.70 -12.09
N TYR A 65 1.57 2.28 -11.46
CA TYR A 65 1.58 1.12 -10.56
C TYR A 65 1.75 -0.20 -11.31
N PHE A 66 1.22 -0.35 -12.51
CA PHE A 66 1.47 -1.56 -13.31
C PHE A 66 2.94 -1.66 -13.73
N ASP A 67 3.62 -0.54 -13.98
CA ASP A 67 5.06 -0.52 -14.18
C ASP A 67 5.82 -0.94 -12.91
N LEU A 68 5.39 -0.48 -11.74
CA LEU A 68 5.91 -0.93 -10.44
C LEU A 68 5.72 -2.44 -10.24
N MET A 69 4.51 -2.96 -10.50
CA MET A 69 4.20 -4.39 -10.40
C MET A 69 5.10 -5.22 -11.32
N ARG A 70 5.22 -4.83 -12.61
CA ARG A 70 6.06 -5.53 -13.59
C ARG A 70 7.53 -5.56 -13.16
N ARG A 71 8.01 -4.47 -12.55
CA ARG A 71 9.38 -4.39 -12.03
C ARG A 71 9.63 -5.35 -10.90
N PHE A 72 8.68 -5.52 -10.00
CA PHE A 72 8.76 -6.46 -8.88
C PHE A 72 8.33 -7.90 -9.24
N GLY A 73 7.90 -8.15 -10.48
CA GLY A 73 7.36 -9.45 -10.86
C GLY A 73 5.98 -9.76 -10.25
N TYR A 74 5.30 -8.74 -9.75
CA TYR A 74 3.91 -8.88 -9.28
C TYR A 74 2.97 -8.98 -10.48
N PRO A 75 2.00 -9.91 -10.49
CA PRO A 75 1.13 -10.11 -11.64
C PRO A 75 0.18 -8.91 -11.86
N VAL A 76 0.10 -8.44 -13.10
CA VAL A 76 -0.92 -7.48 -13.53
C VAL A 76 -2.08 -8.26 -14.14
N PHE A 77 -3.15 -8.44 -13.40
CA PHE A 77 -4.32 -9.15 -13.89
C PHE A 77 -5.11 -8.31 -14.90
N PRO A 78 -5.74 -8.94 -15.92
CA PRO A 78 -6.58 -8.21 -16.88
C PRO A 78 -7.68 -7.37 -16.22
N SER A 79 -8.28 -7.89 -15.15
CA SER A 79 -9.32 -7.20 -14.36
C SER A 79 -8.86 -5.88 -13.72
N PHE A 80 -7.56 -5.69 -13.50
CA PHE A 80 -7.02 -4.44 -12.96
C PHE A 80 -7.17 -3.26 -13.91
N LYS A 81 -7.27 -3.54 -15.21
CA LYS A 81 -7.46 -2.53 -16.26
C LYS A 81 -8.91 -2.14 -16.45
N ASP A 82 -9.82 -2.96 -15.92
CA ASP A 82 -11.24 -2.69 -16.01
C ASP A 82 -11.64 -1.70 -14.90
N ASP A 83 -12.31 -0.60 -15.29
CA ASP A 83 -12.82 0.39 -14.33
C ASP A 83 -14.16 -0.05 -13.70
N LYS A 84 -14.72 -1.16 -14.18
CA LYS A 84 -15.96 -1.70 -13.67
C LYS A 84 -15.66 -2.67 -12.53
N LEU A 85 -15.76 -2.18 -11.31
CA LEU A 85 -16.03 -3.04 -10.17
C LEU A 85 -17.31 -3.79 -10.48
N THR A 86 -17.23 -5.08 -10.73
CA THR A 86 -18.35 -5.81 -11.27
C THR A 86 -19.37 -6.13 -10.21
N ASN A 87 -20.52 -6.22 -10.74
CA ASN A 87 -21.82 -6.42 -10.16
C ASN A 87 -21.84 -7.64 -9.23
N PRO A 88 -22.15 -7.47 -7.95
CA PRO A 88 -22.35 -8.55 -7.00
C PRO A 88 -23.55 -9.45 -7.34
N LYS A 89 -24.39 -9.10 -8.33
CA LYS A 89 -25.62 -9.87 -8.66
C LYS A 89 -25.36 -11.21 -9.33
N ASP A 90 -24.18 -11.43 -9.92
CA ASP A 90 -23.84 -12.68 -10.61
C ASP A 90 -22.76 -13.49 -9.90
N GLY A 91 -22.33 -13.04 -8.71
CA GLY A 91 -21.29 -13.72 -7.92
C GLY A 91 -19.87 -13.60 -8.48
N SER A 92 -19.68 -12.87 -9.58
CA SER A 92 -18.35 -12.62 -10.12
C SER A 92 -17.67 -11.50 -9.32
N GLN A 93 -16.67 -11.88 -8.55
CA GLN A 93 -15.81 -10.92 -7.85
C GLN A 93 -14.71 -10.45 -8.79
N TYR A 94 -14.69 -9.19 -9.16
CA TYR A 94 -13.57 -8.60 -9.84
C TYR A 94 -12.73 -7.82 -8.84
N LEU A 95 -11.45 -8.12 -8.88
CA LEU A 95 -10.45 -7.32 -8.20
C LEU A 95 -10.17 -6.10 -9.09
N GLY A 96 -10.93 -5.03 -8.88
CA GLY A 96 -10.66 -3.75 -9.51
C GLY A 96 -9.43 -3.11 -8.87
N PHE A 97 -8.52 -2.59 -9.72
CA PHE A 97 -7.41 -1.77 -9.24
C PHE A 97 -7.81 -0.30 -9.26
N TRP A 98 -7.51 0.43 -8.21
CA TRP A 98 -7.77 1.86 -8.11
C TRP A 98 -6.48 2.65 -7.84
N ALA A 99 -6.48 3.92 -8.24
CA ALA A 99 -5.42 4.88 -7.98
C ALA A 99 -6.03 6.20 -7.53
N THR A 100 -5.42 6.85 -6.54
CA THR A 100 -5.87 8.14 -6.02
C THR A 100 -4.70 9.06 -5.71
N ASP A 101 -4.90 10.35 -5.88
CA ASP A 101 -4.05 11.42 -5.37
C ASP A 101 -4.67 12.09 -4.14
N PHE A 102 -5.66 11.43 -3.52
CA PHE A 102 -6.44 11.94 -2.40
C PHE A 102 -7.10 13.31 -2.67
N ALA A 103 -7.35 13.65 -3.94
CA ALA A 103 -7.82 14.95 -4.41
C ALA A 103 -6.91 16.12 -3.98
N LYS A 104 -5.58 15.91 -3.95
CA LYS A 104 -4.61 16.89 -3.44
C LYS A 104 -3.67 17.49 -4.49
N GLY A 105 -3.66 16.95 -5.70
CA GLY A 105 -2.83 17.48 -6.77
C GLY A 105 -1.36 17.10 -6.71
N ASP A 106 -0.95 16.20 -5.79
CA ASP A 106 0.45 15.78 -5.59
C ASP A 106 0.62 14.25 -5.66
N PHE A 107 0.15 13.65 -6.75
CA PHE A 107 0.14 12.20 -6.89
C PHE A 107 1.50 11.55 -6.62
N MET A 108 2.60 12.17 -7.05
CA MET A 108 3.92 11.58 -6.90
C MET A 108 4.39 11.47 -5.46
N LYS A 109 3.98 12.38 -4.59
CA LYS A 109 4.37 12.37 -3.17
C LYS A 109 3.22 12.05 -2.23
N PHE A 110 1.98 12.20 -2.71
CA PHE A 110 0.78 12.03 -1.91
C PHE A 110 -0.29 11.30 -2.72
N GLY A 111 -0.20 9.97 -2.73
CA GLY A 111 -1.06 9.11 -3.52
C GLY A 111 -0.95 7.66 -3.12
N MET A 112 -1.82 6.83 -3.66
CA MET A 112 -1.85 5.40 -3.41
C MET A 112 -2.53 4.67 -4.56
N GLY A 113 -2.05 3.46 -4.85
CA GLY A 113 -2.77 2.45 -5.60
C GLY A 113 -3.20 1.32 -4.70
N GLY A 114 -4.29 0.63 -5.04
CA GLY A 114 -4.74 -0.49 -4.24
C GLY A 114 -5.64 -1.47 -4.98
N VAL A 115 -5.71 -2.67 -4.45
CA VAL A 115 -6.69 -3.69 -4.79
C VAL A 115 -7.24 -4.30 -3.51
N ILE A 116 -8.55 -4.24 -3.34
CA ILE A 116 -9.21 -4.85 -2.18
C ILE A 116 -9.53 -6.29 -2.54
N TRP A 117 -8.92 -7.23 -1.83
CA TRP A 117 -9.14 -8.67 -1.97
C TRP A 117 -10.46 -9.09 -1.33
N VAL A 118 -10.70 -8.55 -0.15
CA VAL A 118 -11.86 -8.85 0.68
C VAL A 118 -12.20 -7.63 1.53
N ASP A 119 -13.49 -7.37 1.65
CA ASP A 119 -14.06 -6.34 2.51
C ASP A 119 -15.42 -6.86 2.96
N GLU A 120 -15.39 -7.76 3.96
CA GLU A 120 -16.53 -8.57 4.37
C GLU A 120 -17.11 -8.03 5.67
N ILE A 121 -18.27 -7.41 5.53
CA ILE A 121 -18.94 -6.72 6.63
C ILE A 121 -19.53 -7.67 7.66
N LYS A 122 -20.00 -8.84 7.23
CA LYS A 122 -20.69 -9.82 8.07
C LYS A 122 -19.70 -10.55 8.97
N GLU A 123 -18.61 -11.00 8.39
CA GLU A 123 -17.53 -11.73 9.05
C GLU A 123 -16.47 -10.79 9.62
N GLU A 124 -16.64 -9.48 9.41
CA GLU A 124 -15.85 -8.39 10.00
C GLU A 124 -14.36 -8.44 9.64
N TYR A 125 -13.98 -8.84 8.41
CA TYR A 125 -12.58 -8.86 8.02
C TYR A 125 -12.34 -8.13 6.68
N PHE A 126 -11.10 -7.64 6.54
CA PHE A 126 -10.65 -6.83 5.42
C PHE A 126 -9.24 -7.24 4.99
N GLY A 127 -8.99 -7.20 3.69
CA GLY A 127 -7.67 -7.42 3.14
C GLY A 127 -7.50 -6.73 1.80
N HIS A 128 -6.36 -6.05 1.64
CA HIS A 128 -6.00 -5.43 0.38
C HIS A 128 -4.48 -5.40 0.17
N ASP A 129 -4.06 -5.15 -1.07
CA ASP A 129 -2.69 -4.77 -1.36
C ASP A 129 -2.62 -3.27 -1.67
N ILE A 130 -1.63 -2.63 -1.07
CA ILE A 130 -1.26 -1.22 -1.23
C ILE A 130 -0.04 -1.15 -2.15
N PHE A 131 -0.08 -0.22 -3.10
CA PHE A 131 1.01 0.05 -4.03
C PHE A 131 1.47 1.49 -3.85
N LEU A 132 2.75 1.67 -3.60
CA LEU A 132 3.38 2.98 -3.40
C LEU A 132 4.53 3.16 -4.39
N LEU A 133 4.50 4.24 -5.15
CA LEU A 133 5.63 4.65 -5.97
C LEU A 133 6.82 5.08 -5.08
N PRO A 134 8.04 5.22 -5.61
CA PRO A 134 9.17 5.71 -4.83
C PRO A 134 8.85 7.01 -4.10
N PHE A 135 9.01 6.98 -2.77
CA PHE A 135 8.74 8.10 -1.86
C PHE A 135 7.31 8.65 -1.89
N GLN A 136 6.36 7.93 -2.47
CA GLN A 136 4.95 8.27 -2.41
C GLN A 136 4.37 7.87 -1.06
N SER A 137 3.62 8.76 -0.42
CA SER A 137 2.97 8.51 0.87
C SER A 137 1.45 8.45 0.73
N ILE A 138 0.83 7.59 1.53
CA ILE A 138 -0.61 7.67 1.78
C ILE A 138 -0.93 8.85 2.69
N ALA A 139 -2.18 9.29 2.72
CA ALA A 139 -2.62 10.32 3.63
C ALA A 139 -2.51 9.83 5.08
N GLU A 140 -1.90 10.64 5.98
CA GLU A 140 -1.92 10.34 7.41
C GLU A 140 -3.35 10.27 7.92
N HIS A 141 -3.68 9.18 8.58
CA HIS A 141 -5.03 8.90 9.03
C HIS A 141 -5.07 8.12 10.35
N SER A 142 -6.27 8.06 10.90
CA SER A 142 -6.62 7.24 12.06
C SER A 142 -7.98 6.62 11.80
N HIS A 143 -8.16 5.39 12.25
CA HIS A 143 -9.42 4.68 12.17
C HIS A 143 -10.14 4.76 13.51
N VAL A 144 -11.35 5.32 13.50
CA VAL A 144 -12.20 5.42 14.70
C VAL A 144 -13.39 4.49 14.58
N ALA A 145 -13.98 4.14 15.72
CA ALA A 145 -15.24 3.42 15.70
C ALA A 145 -16.35 4.29 15.08
N GLY A 146 -17.20 3.66 14.29
CA GLY A 146 -18.34 4.29 13.64
C GLY A 146 -19.65 3.66 14.05
N SER A 147 -20.75 4.29 13.67
CA SER A 147 -22.07 3.71 13.78
C SER A 147 -22.67 3.54 12.38
N PRO A 148 -23.54 2.56 12.14
CA PRO A 148 -24.15 2.31 10.84
C PRO A 148 -25.29 3.32 10.56
N VAL A 149 -25.00 4.61 10.72
CA VAL A 149 -26.00 5.68 10.55
C VAL A 149 -26.28 5.93 9.07
N ASP A 150 -25.28 5.75 8.23
CA ASP A 150 -25.42 5.89 6.77
C ASP A 150 -25.56 4.54 6.12
N LYS A 151 -26.79 4.23 5.69
CA LYS A 151 -27.12 2.95 5.02
C LYS A 151 -26.32 2.75 3.72
N SER A 152 -25.84 3.78 3.06
CA SER A 152 -25.02 3.67 1.85
C SER A 152 -23.64 3.11 2.13
N VAL A 153 -23.14 3.33 3.36
CA VAL A 153 -21.82 2.90 3.82
C VAL A 153 -21.90 1.58 4.60
N SER A 154 -23.06 1.32 5.21
CA SER A 154 -23.33 0.11 6.00
C SER A 154 -23.90 -1.03 5.16
N THR A 155 -23.75 -0.99 3.87
CA THR A 155 -24.24 -2.05 2.98
C THR A 155 -23.05 -2.81 2.43
N ASP A 156 -23.04 -4.13 2.69
CA ASP A 156 -22.06 -5.01 2.08
C ASP A 156 -22.10 -4.87 0.57
N ARG A 157 -20.95 -4.56 -0.03
CA ARG A 157 -20.85 -4.31 -1.47
C ARG A 157 -21.05 -5.55 -2.31
N TRP A 158 -20.87 -6.73 -1.72
CA TRP A 158 -20.94 -8.02 -2.40
C TRP A 158 -22.31 -8.67 -2.27
N THR A 159 -22.90 -8.64 -1.07
CA THR A 159 -24.18 -9.30 -0.78
C THR A 159 -25.36 -8.34 -0.84
N GLY A 160 -25.11 -7.03 -0.69
CA GLY A 160 -26.16 -6.03 -0.54
C GLY A 160 -26.84 -6.06 0.83
N GLU A 161 -26.31 -6.85 1.79
CA GLU A 161 -26.84 -6.88 3.15
C GLU A 161 -26.53 -5.57 3.89
N VAL A 162 -27.50 -5.10 4.68
CA VAL A 162 -27.34 -3.89 5.50
C VAL A 162 -26.76 -4.27 6.85
N PHE A 163 -25.60 -3.69 7.16
CA PHE A 163 -24.96 -3.85 8.44
C PHE A 163 -25.63 -2.98 9.50
N THR A 164 -25.99 -3.57 10.62
CA THR A 164 -26.75 -2.90 11.69
C THR A 164 -25.94 -2.74 12.99
N LYS A 165 -24.74 -3.32 13.06
CA LYS A 165 -23.86 -3.22 14.21
C LYS A 165 -22.99 -1.96 14.13
N ASN A 166 -22.47 -1.53 15.28
CA ASN A 166 -21.43 -0.52 15.31
C ASN A 166 -20.15 -1.05 14.67
N ILE A 167 -19.51 -0.24 13.84
CA ILE A 167 -18.26 -0.58 13.20
C ILE A 167 -17.11 -0.35 14.20
N PRO A 168 -16.32 -1.38 14.54
CA PRO A 168 -15.19 -1.18 15.45
C PRO A 168 -14.11 -0.32 14.81
N ALA A 169 -13.30 0.33 15.62
CA ALA A 169 -12.08 0.96 15.12
C ALA A 169 -11.17 -0.11 14.51
N LYS A 170 -10.60 0.21 13.34
CA LYS A 170 -9.81 -0.74 12.57
C LYS A 170 -8.49 -1.07 13.27
N MET A 171 -8.19 -2.34 13.36
CA MET A 171 -6.88 -2.88 13.73
C MET A 171 -6.24 -3.50 12.51
N GLU A 172 -5.00 -3.14 12.24
CA GLU A 172 -4.31 -3.45 10.99
C GLU A 172 -3.02 -4.22 11.24
N SER A 173 -2.70 -5.06 10.27
CA SER A 173 -1.41 -5.73 10.17
C SER A 173 -0.93 -5.65 8.73
N TRP A 174 0.38 -5.46 8.54
CA TRP A 174 0.99 -5.25 7.23
C TRP A 174 2.16 -6.19 7.01
N LEU A 175 2.30 -6.62 5.77
CA LEU A 175 3.43 -7.39 5.29
C LEU A 175 3.99 -6.73 4.03
N VAL A 176 5.23 -6.25 4.08
CA VAL A 176 5.90 -5.75 2.88
C VAL A 176 6.21 -6.94 1.97
N ARG A 177 5.59 -6.94 0.79
CA ARG A 177 5.77 -8.02 -0.20
C ARG A 177 6.94 -7.75 -1.12
N HIS A 178 7.15 -6.48 -1.48
CA HIS A 178 8.23 -6.04 -2.36
C HIS A 178 8.68 -4.62 -1.98
N GLY A 179 9.95 -4.35 -2.20
CA GLY A 179 10.54 -3.05 -1.90
C GLY A 179 10.68 -2.78 -0.40
N SER A 180 10.44 -1.55 -0.01
CA SER A 180 10.47 -1.13 1.40
C SER A 180 9.50 0.02 1.64
N VAL A 181 9.13 0.23 2.90
CA VAL A 181 8.33 1.39 3.32
C VAL A 181 8.97 2.06 4.54
N TYR A 182 8.77 3.36 4.63
CA TYR A 182 8.88 4.09 5.87
C TYR A 182 7.48 4.12 6.50
N SER A 183 7.33 3.46 7.64
CA SER A 183 6.09 3.45 8.42
C SER A 183 6.15 4.55 9.45
N PHE A 184 5.15 5.40 9.46
CA PHE A 184 5.01 6.52 10.36
C PHE A 184 3.91 6.24 11.38
N SER A 185 4.17 6.52 12.66
CA SER A 185 3.25 6.29 13.76
C SER A 185 3.28 7.44 14.76
N GLU A 186 2.15 7.75 15.39
CA GLU A 186 2.10 8.63 16.56
C GLU A 186 2.62 7.94 17.83
N VAL A 187 2.69 6.61 17.81
CA VAL A 187 3.18 5.81 18.94
C VAL A 187 4.67 5.58 18.80
N GLY A 188 5.42 6.00 19.77
CA GLY A 188 6.88 5.97 19.81
C GLY A 188 7.49 7.37 19.91
N GLU A 189 8.77 7.42 20.25
CA GLU A 189 9.49 8.69 20.33
C GLU A 189 9.72 9.27 18.93
N PRO A 190 9.50 10.56 18.71
CA PRO A 190 9.77 11.22 17.44
C PRO A 190 11.24 11.02 17.00
N ASN A 191 11.42 10.49 15.80
CA ASN A 191 12.76 10.15 15.30
C ASN A 191 12.95 10.43 13.80
N LEU A 192 12.06 11.21 13.18
CA LEU A 192 12.09 11.51 11.74
C LEU A 192 13.46 12.03 11.25
N ASP A 193 14.20 12.74 12.09
CA ASP A 193 15.53 13.24 11.75
C ASP A 193 16.57 12.12 11.52
N LYS A 194 16.29 10.90 11.99
CA LYS A 194 17.13 9.72 11.70
C LYS A 194 16.87 9.13 10.30
N PHE A 195 15.85 9.62 9.60
CA PHE A 195 15.41 9.16 8.28
C PHE A 195 15.40 10.33 7.27
N PRO A 196 16.58 10.87 6.90
CA PRO A 196 16.69 12.09 6.08
C PRO A 196 16.02 11.94 4.71
N GLU A 197 16.09 10.75 4.10
CA GLU A 197 15.45 10.51 2.80
C GLU A 197 13.92 10.54 2.92
N ALA A 198 13.34 9.96 3.96
CA ALA A 198 11.90 10.05 4.20
C ALA A 198 11.49 11.50 4.45
N LYS A 199 12.22 12.22 5.33
CA LYS A 199 11.94 13.62 5.65
C LYS A 199 11.98 14.52 4.43
N LYS A 200 13.01 14.41 3.59
CA LYS A 200 13.21 15.19 2.36
C LYS A 200 12.09 15.00 1.32
N ASN A 201 11.51 13.80 1.28
CA ASN A 201 10.52 13.42 0.28
C ASN A 201 9.07 13.57 0.76
N LEU A 202 8.82 14.00 1.99
CA LEU A 202 7.46 14.35 2.42
C LEU A 202 6.83 15.37 1.48
N SER A 203 5.54 15.24 1.21
CA SER A 203 4.79 16.24 0.43
C SER A 203 4.77 17.58 1.14
N ALA A 204 4.87 18.67 0.39
CA ALA A 204 4.71 20.03 0.91
C ALA A 204 3.33 20.26 1.57
N LEU A 205 2.33 19.43 1.23
CA LEU A 205 1.01 19.43 1.87
C LEU A 205 1.05 19.15 3.39
N LEU A 206 2.12 18.54 3.87
CA LEU A 206 2.28 18.15 5.28
C LEU A 206 3.00 19.23 6.12
N PHE A 207 3.43 20.32 5.47
CA PHE A 207 4.10 21.43 6.14
C PHE A 207 3.17 22.65 6.21
N ASP A 208 3.25 23.41 7.29
CA ASP A 208 2.69 24.76 7.24
C ASP A 208 3.64 25.67 6.44
N HIS A 209 3.08 26.67 5.77
CA HIS A 209 3.81 27.57 4.85
C HIS A 209 4.94 28.42 5.51
N LYS A 210 5.29 28.18 6.75
CA LYS A 210 6.23 29.00 7.54
C LYS A 210 7.41 28.21 8.13
N GLY A 211 7.51 26.89 7.94
CA GLY A 211 8.51 26.15 8.68
C GLY A 211 9.06 24.90 7.99
N ASP A 212 10.28 24.55 8.38
CA ASP A 212 10.97 23.33 7.98
C ASP A 212 10.45 22.07 8.71
N LYS A 213 9.39 22.19 9.49
CA LYS A 213 8.81 21.09 10.26
C LYS A 213 7.46 20.69 9.71
N PRO A 214 7.17 19.40 9.59
CA PRO A 214 5.85 18.90 9.18
C PRO A 214 4.85 19.12 10.32
N THR A 215 4.24 20.31 10.37
CA THR A 215 3.37 20.77 11.46
C THR A 215 2.01 20.10 11.46
N LEU A 216 1.59 19.51 10.34
CA LEU A 216 0.32 18.80 10.25
C LEU A 216 0.43 17.34 10.67
N LEU A 217 1.64 16.76 10.71
CA LEU A 217 1.82 15.35 11.08
C LEU A 217 1.74 15.14 12.59
N LYS A 218 1.00 14.11 12.97
CA LYS A 218 0.98 13.54 14.32
C LYS A 218 1.93 12.36 14.46
N SER A 219 2.19 11.66 13.37
CA SER A 219 3.00 10.44 13.29
C SER A 219 4.46 10.81 13.00
N LEU A 220 5.24 11.04 14.02
CA LEU A 220 6.66 11.44 13.91
C LEU A 220 7.64 10.33 14.30
N HIS A 221 7.14 9.17 14.76
CA HIS A 221 7.94 7.97 14.94
C HIS A 221 8.00 7.21 13.61
N VAL A 222 9.21 6.91 13.14
CA VAL A 222 9.43 6.28 11.84
C VAL A 222 10.20 4.99 12.00
N GLU A 223 9.77 3.95 11.30
CA GLU A 223 10.49 2.70 11.12
C GLU A 223 10.63 2.42 9.63
N LYS A 224 11.72 1.80 9.21
CA LYS A 224 11.88 1.28 7.84
C LYS A 224 11.61 -0.21 7.85
N TRP A 225 10.59 -0.64 7.09
CA TRP A 225 10.25 -2.05 6.91
C TRP A 225 10.63 -2.50 5.51
N THR A 226 11.09 -3.74 5.41
CA THR A 226 11.54 -4.35 4.15
C THR A 226 10.79 -5.65 3.88
N ALA A 227 10.93 -6.19 2.67
CA ALA A 227 10.31 -7.46 2.29
C ALA A 227 11.10 -8.66 2.88
N ASP A 228 11.16 -8.75 4.20
CA ASP A 228 11.89 -9.76 4.99
C ASP A 228 10.98 -10.87 5.57
N GLY A 229 9.69 -10.81 5.25
CA GLY A 229 8.70 -11.78 5.74
C GLY A 229 8.16 -11.48 7.15
N VAL A 230 8.55 -10.36 7.75
CA VAL A 230 8.05 -9.93 9.06
C VAL A 230 6.73 -9.20 8.90
N ALA A 231 5.70 -9.65 9.61
CA ALA A 231 4.43 -8.96 9.70
C ALA A 231 4.48 -7.89 10.81
N HIS A 232 4.08 -6.69 10.47
CA HIS A 232 3.97 -5.56 11.39
C HIS A 232 2.50 -5.30 11.70
N LYS A 233 2.21 -4.70 12.83
CA LYS A 233 0.84 -4.37 13.22
C LYS A 233 0.75 -2.95 13.73
N LEU A 234 -0.44 -2.37 13.63
CA LEU A 234 -0.76 -1.09 14.24
C LEU A 234 -0.46 -1.15 15.75
N PRO A 235 0.40 -0.30 16.30
CA PRO A 235 0.83 -0.41 17.71
C PRO A 235 -0.30 -0.14 18.67
N ARG A 236 -1.30 0.65 18.29
CA ARG A 236 -2.48 0.97 19.11
C ARG A 236 -3.68 1.26 18.19
N VAL A 237 -4.84 0.66 18.47
CA VAL A 237 -6.10 0.96 17.77
C VAL A 237 -6.40 2.45 17.83
N GLY A 238 -6.77 3.03 16.69
CA GLY A 238 -7.07 4.46 16.56
C GLY A 238 -5.84 5.37 16.58
N SER A 239 -4.62 4.84 16.55
CA SER A 239 -3.42 5.67 16.41
C SER A 239 -3.31 6.26 15.02
N TRP A 240 -2.79 7.48 14.94
CA TRP A 240 -2.45 8.13 13.68
C TRP A 240 -1.24 7.44 13.05
N HIS A 241 -1.33 7.18 11.76
CA HIS A 241 -0.29 6.49 11.02
C HIS A 241 -0.40 6.75 9.51
N PHE A 242 0.67 6.43 8.80
CA PHE A 242 0.72 6.34 7.35
C PHE A 242 2.00 5.62 6.90
N MET A 243 2.08 5.31 5.62
CA MET A 243 3.28 4.74 5.00
C MET A 243 3.75 5.59 3.84
N MET A 244 5.07 5.58 3.62
CA MET A 244 5.72 6.12 2.44
C MET A 244 6.53 5.00 1.78
N GLY A 245 6.42 4.83 0.47
CA GLY A 245 7.28 3.92 -0.28
C GLY A 245 8.76 4.26 -0.11
N GLY A 246 9.61 3.26 -0.04
CA GLY A 246 11.06 3.48 -0.06
C GLY A 246 11.58 3.87 -1.44
N GLU A 247 12.89 3.74 -1.63
CA GLU A 247 13.62 4.21 -2.82
C GLU A 247 13.17 3.52 -4.12
N GLU A 248 12.69 2.29 -4.01
CA GLU A 248 12.17 1.50 -5.14
C GLU A 248 10.64 1.46 -5.20
N GLY A 249 9.96 2.13 -4.26
CA GLY A 249 8.54 1.96 -4.01
C GLY A 249 8.25 0.69 -3.22
N ALA A 250 6.98 0.33 -3.08
CA ALA A 250 6.59 -0.84 -2.30
C ALA A 250 5.28 -1.45 -2.78
N ILE A 251 5.12 -2.74 -2.49
CA ILE A 251 3.86 -3.48 -2.48
C ILE A 251 3.69 -4.03 -1.06
N VAL A 252 2.59 -3.70 -0.41
CA VAL A 252 2.29 -4.07 0.96
C VAL A 252 0.93 -4.75 1.02
N SER A 253 0.86 -5.95 1.60
CA SER A 253 -0.42 -6.57 1.94
C SER A 253 -0.87 -6.10 3.32
N GLU A 254 -2.11 -5.67 3.41
CA GLU A 254 -2.77 -5.29 4.65
C GLU A 254 -3.90 -6.25 4.97
N PHE A 255 -3.97 -6.65 6.24
CA PHE A 255 -5.03 -7.45 6.82
C PHE A 255 -5.60 -6.71 8.04
N ALA A 256 -6.92 -6.62 8.10
CA ALA A 256 -7.58 -5.87 9.15
C ALA A 256 -8.98 -6.44 9.45
N ASN A 257 -9.61 -5.93 10.50
CA ASN A 257 -11.05 -6.05 10.60
C ASN A 257 -11.72 -5.12 9.57
N PHE A 258 -13.01 -5.35 9.33
CA PHE A 258 -13.79 -4.61 8.34
C PHE A 258 -13.47 -3.11 8.31
N HIS A 259 -13.35 -2.54 7.11
CA HIS A 259 -13.05 -1.14 6.88
C HIS A 259 -14.26 -0.39 6.30
N ASP A 260 -14.54 0.76 6.89
CA ASP A 260 -15.51 1.72 6.39
C ASP A 260 -14.83 3.10 6.29
N SER A 261 -14.85 3.69 5.10
CA SER A 261 -14.19 4.96 4.82
C SER A 261 -14.72 6.12 5.67
N THR A 262 -15.97 6.05 6.15
CA THR A 262 -16.54 7.06 7.07
C THR A 262 -15.91 7.03 8.45
N CYS A 263 -15.24 5.93 8.81
CA CYS A 263 -14.49 5.78 10.04
C CYS A 263 -13.06 6.34 9.97
N ASN A 264 -12.63 6.83 8.81
CA ASN A 264 -11.33 7.47 8.67
C ASN A 264 -11.33 8.91 9.14
N ARG A 265 -10.23 9.31 9.75
CA ARG A 265 -9.92 10.70 10.10
C ARG A 265 -8.58 11.05 9.49
N TYR A 266 -8.47 12.20 8.85
CA TYR A 266 -7.28 12.66 8.15
C TYR A 266 -6.75 13.94 8.77
N THR A 267 -5.42 14.10 8.82
CA THR A 267 -4.81 15.37 9.26
C THR A 267 -4.85 16.42 8.16
N VAL A 268 -4.66 16.01 6.91
CA VAL A 268 -4.85 16.89 5.76
C VAL A 268 -6.36 17.03 5.50
N PRO A 269 -6.90 18.25 5.47
CA PRO A 269 -8.33 18.43 5.26
C PRO A 269 -8.77 18.08 3.84
N ASN A 270 -10.05 17.74 3.67
CA ASN A 270 -10.67 17.45 2.37
C ASN A 270 -9.94 16.38 1.54
N VAL A 271 -9.51 15.31 2.18
CA VAL A 271 -9.06 14.10 1.50
C VAL A 271 -10.25 13.47 0.80
N GLY A 272 -10.09 13.10 -0.48
CA GLY A 272 -11.11 12.44 -1.30
C GLY A 272 -10.52 11.20 -2.02
N PHE A 273 -11.39 10.28 -2.42
CA PHE A 273 -11.05 9.06 -3.18
C PHE A 273 -11.74 9.07 -4.53
#